data_da145e5cae670019638035108894409b
#
_entry.id   da145e5cae670019638035108894409b
#
_cell.length_a   1.000
_cell.length_b   1.000
_cell.length_c   1.000
_cell.angle_alpha   90.00
_cell.angle_beta   90.00
_cell.angle_gamma   90.00
#
_symmetry.space_group_name_H-M   'P 1'
#
loop_
_entity.id
_entity.type
_entity.pdbx_description
1 polymer ?
#
loop_
_entity_poly.entity_id
_entity_poly.type
_entity_poly.pdbx_seq_one_letter_code
_entity_poly.pdbx_strand_id
1 'polypeptide(L)'
;MMCKGSGQLSLPRWDSVGPRLQAMAIDRPALVAGSIRLASGISFLVDPLRANRLWGEPGDPGPSARLLLRSMGYRDALIGGLLVAAAVRGRDTRGWFLASGGADAADLLGGMSVHRELTRAQRVIGLGGAVIGVAVGIWGAARRRQDPA
;
A
#
# COMPACT_ATOMS: atom_id res chain seq x y z
N MET A 1 -28.75 26.89 -67.01
CA MET A 1 -28.54 25.64 -66.24
C MET A 1 -27.70 25.98 -65.03
N MET A 2 -28.34 26.14 -63.88
CA MET A 2 -27.71 26.64 -62.62
C MET A 2 -27.37 25.46 -61.74
N CYS A 3 -26.09 25.22 -61.42
CA CYS A 3 -25.67 24.33 -60.36
C CYS A 3 -25.20 25.16 -59.18
N LYS A 4 -26.06 25.17 -58.16
CA LYS A 4 -25.82 25.79 -56.85
C LYS A 4 -25.35 24.69 -55.92
N GLY A 5 -24.05 24.51 -55.80
CA GLY A 5 -23.41 23.63 -54.82
C GLY A 5 -23.03 24.43 -53.60
N SER A 6 -23.90 24.45 -52.61
CA SER A 6 -23.56 25.00 -51.29
C SER A 6 -22.83 23.93 -50.45
N GLY A 7 -21.53 23.93 -50.56
CA GLY A 7 -20.68 23.15 -49.67
C GLY A 7 -20.74 23.76 -48.28
N GLN A 8 -21.53 23.16 -47.39
CA GLN A 8 -21.43 23.45 -45.95
C GLN A 8 -20.09 22.90 -45.44
N LEU A 9 -19.17 23.81 -45.18
CA LEU A 9 -17.98 23.52 -44.39
C LEU A 9 -18.44 23.20 -42.95
N SER A 10 -18.52 21.91 -42.61
CA SER A 10 -18.73 21.47 -41.23
C SER A 10 -17.47 21.79 -40.44
N LEU A 11 -17.51 22.87 -39.68
CA LEU A 11 -16.47 23.19 -38.70
C LEU A 11 -16.34 22.05 -37.68
N PRO A 12 -15.13 21.66 -37.33
CA PRO A 12 -14.93 20.64 -36.33
C PRO A 12 -15.56 21.12 -34.99
N ARG A 13 -16.42 20.28 -34.45
CA ARG A 13 -17.09 20.53 -33.17
C ARG A 13 -16.08 20.51 -32.03
N TRP A 14 -15.72 21.68 -31.52
CA TRP A 14 -14.76 21.87 -30.41
C TRP A 14 -15.30 21.42 -29.06
N ASP A 15 -16.55 20.95 -28.99
CA ASP A 15 -17.25 20.58 -27.76
C ASP A 15 -16.73 19.27 -27.13
N SER A 16 -15.80 18.56 -27.78
CA SER A 16 -15.27 17.29 -27.28
C SER A 16 -13.95 17.41 -26.49
N VAL A 17 -13.42 18.63 -26.36
CA VAL A 17 -12.23 18.90 -25.54
C VAL A 17 -12.66 19.55 -24.22
N GLY A 18 -13.68 19.00 -23.57
CA GLY A 18 -13.87 19.25 -22.17
C GLY A 18 -12.67 18.69 -21.41
N PRO A 19 -11.99 19.49 -20.57
CA PRO A 19 -10.96 18.93 -19.73
C PRO A 19 -11.61 17.84 -18.88
N ARG A 20 -11.20 16.60 -19.08
CA ARG A 20 -11.46 15.54 -18.11
C ARG A 20 -10.67 15.84 -16.84
N LEU A 21 -11.04 16.90 -16.16
CA LEU A 21 -10.79 17.09 -14.75
C LEU A 21 -11.74 16.13 -14.01
N GLN A 22 -11.61 14.84 -14.31
CA GLN A 22 -12.07 13.82 -13.38
C GLN A 22 -11.35 14.15 -12.10
N ALA A 23 -12.09 14.70 -11.14
CA ALA A 23 -11.60 14.91 -9.80
C ALA A 23 -10.91 13.59 -9.40
N MET A 24 -9.58 13.63 -9.26
CA MET A 24 -8.79 12.44 -8.94
C MET A 24 -9.24 12.00 -7.55
N ALA A 25 -10.21 11.10 -7.51
CA ALA A 25 -10.75 10.60 -6.26
C ALA A 25 -9.63 9.88 -5.51
N ILE A 26 -9.21 10.46 -4.39
CA ILE A 26 -8.18 9.89 -3.52
C ILE A 26 -8.70 8.56 -2.98
N ASP A 27 -7.93 7.51 -3.16
CA ASP A 27 -8.20 6.20 -2.58
C ASP A 27 -7.91 6.22 -1.07
N ARG A 28 -8.91 6.66 -0.27
CA ARG A 28 -8.78 6.81 1.18
C ARG A 28 -8.31 5.54 1.91
N PRO A 29 -8.88 4.35 1.66
CA PRO A 29 -8.39 3.13 2.28
C PRO A 29 -6.93 2.82 1.95
N ALA A 30 -6.50 3.03 0.70
CA ALA A 30 -5.11 2.86 0.33
C ALA A 30 -4.19 3.89 0.99
N LEU A 31 -4.67 5.14 1.11
CA LEU A 31 -3.94 6.19 1.82
C LEU A 31 -3.73 5.81 3.29
N VAL A 32 -4.78 5.36 3.98
CA VAL A 32 -4.69 4.97 5.39
C VAL A 32 -3.76 3.77 5.57
N ALA A 33 -3.98 2.68 4.82
CA ALA A 33 -3.17 1.47 4.93
C ALA A 33 -1.70 1.76 4.59
N GLY A 34 -1.44 2.51 3.52
CA GLY A 34 -0.10 2.90 3.12
C GLY A 34 0.59 3.80 4.15
N SER A 35 -0.12 4.74 4.75
CA SER A 35 0.44 5.63 5.78
C SER A 35 0.82 4.89 7.05
N ILE A 36 0.00 3.95 7.52
CA ILE A 36 0.30 3.11 8.68
C ILE A 36 1.56 2.29 8.40
N ARG A 37 1.64 1.63 7.23
CA ARG A 37 2.79 0.82 6.85
C ARG A 37 4.06 1.66 6.68
N LEU A 38 3.96 2.83 6.05
CA LEU A 38 5.07 3.78 5.91
C LEU A 38 5.60 4.24 7.26
N ALA A 39 4.72 4.62 8.17
CA ALA A 39 5.10 5.06 9.52
C ALA A 39 5.78 3.93 10.31
N SER A 40 5.24 2.70 10.24
CA SER A 40 5.86 1.51 10.82
C SER A 40 7.26 1.29 10.25
N GLY A 41 7.40 1.26 8.92
CA GLY A 41 8.68 1.08 8.25
C GLY A 41 9.71 2.13 8.64
N ILE A 42 9.32 3.40 8.67
CA ILE A 42 10.20 4.50 9.12
C ILE A 42 10.63 4.31 10.58
N SER A 43 9.75 3.86 11.46
CA SER A 43 10.10 3.63 12.87
C SER A 43 11.21 2.59 13.04
N PHE A 44 11.17 1.49 12.27
CA PHE A 44 12.23 0.47 12.25
C PHE A 44 13.53 0.96 11.62
N LEU A 45 13.47 1.90 10.67
CA LEU A 45 14.67 2.49 10.07
C LEU A 45 15.36 3.45 11.02
N VAL A 46 14.60 4.31 11.71
CA VAL A 46 15.14 5.37 12.56
C VAL A 46 15.60 4.82 13.90
N ASP A 47 14.75 4.05 14.58
CA ASP A 47 15.03 3.49 15.90
C ASP A 47 14.54 2.03 15.99
N PRO A 48 15.30 1.07 15.43
CA PRO A 48 14.92 -0.33 15.44
C PRO A 48 14.75 -0.91 16.86
N LEU A 49 15.46 -0.36 17.86
CA LEU A 49 15.35 -0.84 19.23
C LEU A 49 14.02 -0.45 19.88
N ARG A 50 13.58 0.79 19.69
CA ARG A 50 12.26 1.22 20.16
C ARG A 50 11.14 0.52 19.43
N ALA A 51 11.24 0.41 18.10
CA ALA A 51 10.28 -0.31 17.31
C ALA A 51 10.16 -1.77 17.78
N ASN A 52 11.29 -2.46 18.00
CA ASN A 52 11.33 -3.84 18.48
C ASN A 52 10.66 -4.02 19.86
N ARG A 53 10.86 -3.06 20.77
CA ARG A 53 10.16 -3.08 22.07
C ARG A 53 8.64 -3.02 21.95
N LEU A 54 8.13 -2.22 21.02
CA LEU A 54 6.70 -2.13 20.74
C LEU A 54 6.13 -3.45 20.19
N TRP A 55 7.01 -4.26 19.53
CA TRP A 55 6.67 -5.60 19.05
C TRP A 55 6.88 -6.71 20.08
N GLY A 56 7.15 -6.34 21.35
CA GLY A 56 7.19 -7.28 22.46
C GLY A 56 8.55 -7.89 22.75
N GLU A 57 9.64 -7.31 22.23
CA GLU A 57 11.01 -7.77 22.50
C GLU A 57 11.82 -6.71 23.26
N PRO A 58 11.92 -6.78 24.57
CA PRO A 58 12.51 -5.72 25.39
C PRO A 58 14.07 -5.71 25.41
N GLY A 59 14.74 -6.61 24.71
CA GLY A 59 16.20 -6.74 24.69
C GLY A 59 16.90 -6.04 23.56
N ASP A 60 18.26 -6.03 23.58
CA ASP A 60 19.09 -5.70 22.42
C ASP A 60 19.19 -6.95 21.53
N PRO A 61 18.61 -6.91 20.31
CA PRO A 61 18.57 -8.08 19.44
C PRO A 61 19.93 -8.44 18.83
N GLY A 62 20.97 -7.64 19.10
CA GLY A 62 22.28 -7.81 18.48
C GLY A 62 22.38 -7.28 17.04
N PRO A 63 23.63 -7.24 16.48
CA PRO A 63 23.88 -6.58 15.19
C PRO A 63 23.09 -7.16 14.01
N SER A 64 23.05 -8.49 13.89
CA SER A 64 22.37 -9.17 12.78
C SER A 64 20.86 -8.94 12.79
N ALA A 65 20.24 -9.03 13.95
CA ALA A 65 18.81 -8.77 14.06
C ALA A 65 18.47 -7.28 13.84
N ARG A 66 19.33 -6.34 14.26
CA ARG A 66 19.15 -4.92 13.91
C ARG A 66 19.20 -4.68 12.40
N LEU A 67 20.10 -5.38 11.69
CA LEU A 67 20.15 -5.31 10.22
C LEU A 67 18.85 -5.82 9.60
N LEU A 68 18.34 -6.96 10.07
CA LEU A 68 17.07 -7.53 9.59
C LEU A 68 15.90 -6.61 9.88
N LEU A 69 15.81 -6.02 11.07
CA LEU A 69 14.77 -5.05 11.43
C LEU A 69 14.79 -3.82 10.51
N ARG A 70 15.97 -3.29 10.18
CA ARG A 70 16.11 -2.18 9.23
C ARG A 70 15.72 -2.60 7.81
N SER A 71 16.12 -3.80 7.37
CA SER A 71 15.71 -4.32 6.06
C SER A 71 14.20 -4.47 5.95
N MET A 72 13.55 -5.02 6.99
CA MET A 72 12.09 -5.09 7.10
C MET A 72 11.48 -3.67 7.08
N GLY A 73 12.04 -2.74 7.86
CA GLY A 73 11.60 -1.35 7.88
C GLY A 73 11.70 -0.67 6.51
N TYR A 74 12.79 -0.90 5.77
CA TYR A 74 12.94 -0.39 4.41
C TYR A 74 11.87 -0.94 3.46
N ARG A 75 11.64 -2.26 3.48
CA ARG A 75 10.59 -2.91 2.69
C ARG A 75 9.22 -2.30 2.96
N ASP A 76 8.89 -2.14 4.23
CA ASP A 76 7.58 -1.62 4.65
C ASP A 76 7.42 -0.13 4.32
N ALA A 77 8.47 0.68 4.51
CA ALA A 77 8.46 2.07 4.11
C ALA A 77 8.30 2.24 2.59
N LEU A 78 8.97 1.41 1.80
CA LEU A 78 8.88 1.42 0.34
C LEU A 78 7.46 1.05 -0.13
N ILE A 79 6.92 -0.09 0.32
CA ILE A 79 5.58 -0.54 -0.06
C ILE A 79 4.52 0.47 0.39
N GLY A 80 4.60 0.93 1.65
CA GLY A 80 3.67 1.92 2.20
C GLY A 80 3.74 3.25 1.44
N GLY A 81 4.94 3.75 1.16
CA GLY A 81 5.15 4.99 0.40
C GLY A 81 4.61 4.92 -1.03
N LEU A 82 4.82 3.80 -1.72
CA LEU A 82 4.30 3.58 -3.07
C LEU A 82 2.77 3.43 -3.08
N LEU A 83 2.20 2.79 -2.07
CA LEU A 83 0.74 2.70 -1.90
C LEU A 83 0.12 4.09 -1.67
N VAL A 84 0.71 4.92 -0.80
CA VAL A 84 0.31 6.32 -0.59
C VAL A 84 0.43 7.11 -1.89
N ALA A 85 1.56 7.00 -2.59
CA ALA A 85 1.80 7.72 -3.84
C ALA A 85 0.79 7.33 -4.93
N ALA A 86 0.42 6.06 -5.03
CA ALA A 86 -0.62 5.58 -5.95
C ALA A 86 -2.00 6.12 -5.55
N ALA A 87 -2.34 6.08 -4.24
CA ALA A 87 -3.61 6.55 -3.71
C ALA A 87 -3.85 8.04 -3.98
N VAL A 88 -2.83 8.88 -3.73
CA VAL A 88 -2.91 10.35 -3.92
C VAL A 88 -2.98 10.71 -5.41
N ARG A 89 -2.27 9.96 -6.27
CA ARG A 89 -2.29 10.20 -7.72
C ARG A 89 -3.47 9.56 -8.44
N GLY A 90 -4.41 8.97 -7.72
CA GLY A 90 -5.56 8.28 -8.32
C GLY A 90 -5.17 7.08 -9.20
N ARG A 91 -3.98 6.50 -9.02
CA ARG A 91 -3.50 5.33 -9.76
C ARG A 91 -4.07 4.04 -9.19
N ASP A 92 -3.93 2.94 -9.93
CA ASP A 92 -4.32 1.62 -9.43
C ASP A 92 -3.47 1.22 -8.21
N THR A 93 -4.16 0.87 -7.12
CA THR A 93 -3.58 0.50 -5.83
C THR A 93 -3.56 -1.01 -5.60
N ARG A 94 -4.19 -1.82 -6.48
CA ARG A 94 -4.34 -3.28 -6.31
C ARG A 94 -3.01 -3.99 -6.20
N GLY A 95 -2.08 -3.69 -7.09
CA GLY A 95 -0.74 -4.30 -7.08
C GLY A 95 0.01 -4.01 -5.77
N TRP A 96 -0.14 -2.82 -5.21
CA TRP A 96 0.49 -2.45 -3.95
C TRP A 96 -0.18 -3.11 -2.74
N PHE A 97 -1.50 -3.32 -2.74
CA PHE A 97 -2.17 -4.13 -1.74
C PHE A 97 -1.72 -5.58 -1.78
N LEU A 98 -1.54 -6.17 -2.98
CA LEU A 98 -1.01 -7.52 -3.13
C LEU A 98 0.44 -7.61 -2.63
N ALA A 99 1.28 -6.65 -2.97
CA ALA A 99 2.66 -6.60 -2.48
C ALA A 99 2.71 -6.49 -0.95
N SER A 100 1.84 -5.66 -0.35
CA SER A 100 1.70 -5.52 1.09
C SER A 100 1.28 -6.84 1.74
N GLY A 101 0.18 -7.43 1.28
CA GLY A 101 -0.33 -8.71 1.82
C GLY A 101 0.65 -9.87 1.61
N GLY A 102 1.37 -9.88 0.48
CA GLY A 102 2.41 -10.87 0.20
C GLY A 102 3.59 -10.78 1.15
N ALA A 103 4.02 -9.55 1.49
CA ALA A 103 5.06 -9.33 2.49
C ALA A 103 4.63 -9.85 3.87
N ASP A 104 3.38 -9.54 4.29
CA ASP A 104 2.83 -10.00 5.56
C ASP A 104 2.63 -11.52 5.58
N ALA A 105 2.28 -12.13 4.44
CA ALA A 105 2.20 -13.59 4.32
C ALA A 105 3.57 -14.26 4.48
N ALA A 106 4.62 -13.68 3.92
CA ALA A 106 5.98 -14.19 4.10
C ALA A 106 6.42 -14.08 5.56
N ASP A 107 6.12 -12.96 6.24
CA ASP A 107 6.41 -12.77 7.66
C ASP A 107 5.62 -13.78 8.52
N LEU A 108 4.35 -14.03 8.18
CA LEU A 108 3.52 -15.03 8.86
C LEU A 108 4.10 -16.43 8.72
N LEU A 109 4.50 -16.84 7.51
CA LEU A 109 5.11 -18.16 7.26
C LEU A 109 6.43 -18.32 8.01
N GLY A 110 7.29 -17.28 7.98
CA GLY A 110 8.53 -17.25 8.75
C GLY A 110 8.29 -17.36 10.25
N GLY A 111 7.36 -16.58 10.79
CA GLY A 111 7.01 -16.61 12.21
C GLY A 111 6.38 -17.93 12.65
N MET A 112 5.58 -18.56 11.79
CA MET A 112 4.99 -19.88 12.09
C MET A 112 6.05 -20.99 12.16
N SER A 113 7.12 -20.92 11.38
CA SER A 113 8.21 -21.91 11.43
C SER A 113 8.91 -21.95 12.79
N VAL A 114 8.93 -20.84 13.50
CA VAL A 114 9.55 -20.69 14.84
C VAL A 114 8.54 -20.40 15.96
N HIS A 115 7.25 -20.65 15.73
CA HIS A 115 6.17 -20.23 16.63
C HIS A 115 6.31 -20.74 18.08
N ARG A 116 6.96 -21.89 18.27
CA ARG A 116 7.20 -22.49 19.59
C ARG A 116 8.24 -21.73 20.41
N GLU A 117 9.15 -21.02 19.74
CA GLU A 117 10.20 -20.23 20.35
C GLU A 117 9.74 -18.79 20.67
N LEU A 118 8.64 -18.36 20.05
CA LEU A 118 8.09 -17.02 20.24
C LEU A 118 7.39 -16.89 21.59
N THR A 119 7.59 -15.77 22.27
CA THR A 119 6.82 -15.38 23.44
C THR A 119 5.34 -15.19 23.10
N ARG A 120 4.48 -15.16 24.10
CA ARG A 120 3.04 -14.90 23.89
C ARG A 120 2.81 -13.53 23.24
N ALA A 121 3.57 -12.51 23.65
CA ALA A 121 3.46 -11.17 23.10
C ALA A 121 3.85 -11.15 21.60
N GLN A 122 4.97 -11.76 21.23
CA GLN A 122 5.43 -11.88 19.84
C GLN A 122 4.44 -12.63 18.97
N ARG A 123 3.83 -13.71 19.48
CA ARG A 123 2.79 -14.43 18.73
C ARG A 123 1.56 -13.57 18.50
N VAL A 124 1.07 -12.89 19.52
CA VAL A 124 -0.15 -12.05 19.40
C VAL A 124 0.11 -10.82 18.53
N ILE A 125 1.19 -10.10 18.76
CA ILE A 125 1.48 -8.86 18.05
C ILE A 125 2.05 -9.15 16.66
N GLY A 126 3.09 -10.01 16.57
CA GLY A 126 3.77 -10.31 15.31
C GLY A 126 2.88 -11.13 14.37
N LEU A 127 2.47 -12.35 14.75
CA LEU A 127 1.65 -13.19 13.89
C LEU A 127 0.24 -12.64 13.69
N GLY A 128 -0.37 -12.06 14.75
CA GLY A 128 -1.68 -11.42 14.64
C GLY A 128 -1.66 -10.21 13.71
N GLY A 129 -0.62 -9.37 13.81
CA GLY A 129 -0.39 -8.26 12.90
C GLY A 129 -0.23 -8.71 11.44
N ALA A 130 0.55 -9.77 11.20
CA ALA A 130 0.75 -10.33 9.86
C ALA A 130 -0.56 -10.89 9.27
N VAL A 131 -1.39 -11.59 10.08
CA VAL A 131 -2.71 -12.05 9.63
C VAL A 131 -3.61 -10.89 9.21
N ILE A 132 -3.66 -9.81 10.01
CA ILE A 132 -4.41 -8.60 9.67
C ILE A 132 -3.88 -7.98 8.39
N GLY A 133 -2.56 -7.89 8.24
CA GLY A 133 -1.91 -7.36 7.03
C GLY A 133 -2.26 -8.14 5.77
N VAL A 134 -2.24 -9.48 5.83
CA VAL A 134 -2.69 -10.35 4.74
C VAL A 134 -4.16 -10.09 4.40
N ALA A 135 -5.04 -10.03 5.41
CA ALA A 135 -6.47 -9.80 5.19
C ALA A 135 -6.73 -8.42 4.55
N VAL A 136 -6.05 -7.36 5.01
CA VAL A 136 -6.12 -6.02 4.42
C VAL A 136 -5.59 -6.02 2.99
N GLY A 137 -4.49 -6.73 2.72
CA GLY A 137 -3.92 -6.87 1.38
C GLY A 137 -4.90 -7.52 0.39
N ILE A 138 -5.50 -8.64 0.78
CA ILE A 138 -6.52 -9.35 -0.03
C ILE A 138 -7.75 -8.47 -0.25
N TRP A 139 -8.29 -7.88 0.83
CA TRP A 139 -9.44 -7.00 0.75
C TRP A 139 -9.19 -5.80 -0.16
N GLY A 140 -8.04 -5.12 0.03
CA GLY A 140 -7.68 -3.96 -0.78
C GLY A 140 -7.49 -4.28 -2.26
N ALA A 141 -6.98 -5.49 -2.57
CA ALA A 141 -6.82 -5.96 -3.95
C ALA A 141 -8.15 -6.41 -4.59
N ALA A 142 -9.06 -6.98 -3.79
CA ALA A 142 -10.34 -7.50 -4.26
C ALA A 142 -11.42 -6.43 -4.44
N ARG A 143 -11.33 -5.31 -3.70
CA ARG A 143 -12.33 -4.23 -3.78
C ARG A 143 -12.33 -3.61 -5.18
N ARG A 144 -13.52 -3.44 -5.74
CA ARG A 144 -13.72 -2.68 -6.98
C ARG A 144 -13.55 -1.19 -6.65
N ARG A 145 -12.82 -0.44 -7.47
CA ARG A 145 -12.97 1.01 -7.48
C ARG A 145 -14.44 1.28 -7.83
N GLN A 146 -15.13 1.99 -6.94
CA GLN A 146 -16.41 2.60 -7.32
C GLN A 146 -16.02 3.77 -8.23
N ASP A 147 -16.11 3.56 -9.55
CA ASP A 147 -16.04 4.66 -10.48
C ASP A 147 -17.19 5.61 -10.11
N PRO A 148 -16.93 6.90 -9.89
CA PRO A 148 -18.02 7.86 -9.68
C PRO A 148 -18.91 7.84 -10.91
N ALA A 149 -20.18 7.56 -10.71
CA ALA A 149 -21.23 7.61 -11.73
C ALA A 149 -21.37 9.02 -12.32
#